data_17e44ab1560fbe7b6a379901004a4347
#
_entry.id   17e44ab1560fbe7b6a379901004a4347
#
_cell.length_a   1.000
_cell.length_b   1.000
_cell.length_c   1.000
_cell.angle_alpha   90.00
_cell.angle_beta   90.00
_cell.angle_gamma   90.00
#
_symmetry.space_group_name_H-M   'P 1'
#
loop_
_entity.id
_entity.type
_entity.pdbx_description
1 polymer ?
#
loop_
_entity_poly.entity_id
_entity_poly.type
_entity_poly.pdbx_seq_one_letter_code
_entity_poly.pdbx_strand_id
1 'polypeptide(L)'
;MLQFGKIAIIGAGNVAYTLCKILKSKGIEPYCVLVRNTEKAQKVHDDLGVDVVSDYEKVLESDLAIISVNDDAISEVATHLVDYKGLVVHTSGTKPSELLNRSMRYGVFYPLQTMSKTREISFDEIPLLIYANSPDDVEMLSHFAKQFSNKVEFCDDDQRKAIHLAAVYVSNFTNVMLGIGDKLLKENGLSLDLMRPLVMEMIKKSFEISPEKALTGPARRGDFATIGEHEKMLGDNPDELAIYMILTDYIIEKYQKNEKL
;
A
#
# COMPACT_ATOMS: atom_id res chain seq x y z
N MET A 1 6.68 5.95 -30.45
CA MET A 1 5.59 5.60 -29.50
C MET A 1 6.25 5.42 -28.13
N LEU A 2 5.83 6.19 -27.13
CA LEU A 2 6.30 6.07 -25.74
C LEU A 2 5.61 4.87 -25.06
N GLN A 3 6.04 3.64 -25.37
CA GLN A 3 5.43 2.43 -24.79
C GLN A 3 6.51 1.40 -24.51
N PHE A 4 6.45 0.77 -23.34
CA PHE A 4 7.29 -0.38 -23.02
C PHE A 4 6.75 -1.61 -23.75
N GLY A 5 7.59 -2.26 -24.56
CA GLY A 5 7.23 -3.47 -25.32
C GLY A 5 7.35 -4.74 -24.47
N LYS A 6 8.44 -4.85 -23.67
CA LYS A 6 8.74 -5.99 -22.83
C LYS A 6 8.80 -5.56 -21.37
N ILE A 7 7.91 -6.10 -20.53
CA ILE A 7 7.81 -5.76 -19.10
C ILE A 7 8.19 -6.98 -18.27
N ALA A 8 9.24 -6.86 -17.48
CA ALA A 8 9.64 -7.88 -16.51
C ALA A 8 9.18 -7.50 -15.10
N ILE A 9 8.70 -8.48 -14.32
CA ILE A 9 8.37 -8.31 -12.91
C ILE A 9 9.34 -9.15 -12.09
N ILE A 10 9.91 -8.56 -11.03
CA ILE A 10 10.85 -9.23 -10.14
C ILE A 10 10.19 -9.41 -8.77
N GLY A 11 9.83 -10.63 -8.42
CA GLY A 11 9.17 -10.97 -7.18
C GLY A 11 7.92 -11.82 -7.31
N ALA A 12 7.42 -12.36 -6.19
CA ALA A 12 6.25 -13.23 -6.10
C ALA A 12 5.33 -12.84 -4.93
N GLY A 13 5.39 -11.57 -4.48
CA GLY A 13 4.55 -11.02 -3.42
C GLY A 13 3.15 -10.61 -3.92
N ASN A 14 2.34 -10.04 -3.02
CA ASN A 14 1.00 -9.57 -3.35
C ASN A 14 1.01 -8.52 -4.47
N VAL A 15 1.95 -7.57 -4.43
CA VAL A 15 2.08 -6.52 -5.44
C VAL A 15 2.44 -7.13 -6.80
N ALA A 16 3.43 -8.03 -6.86
CA ALA A 16 3.82 -8.71 -8.10
C ALA A 16 2.63 -9.46 -8.73
N TYR A 17 1.88 -10.25 -7.93
CA TYR A 17 0.69 -10.95 -8.40
C TYR A 17 -0.37 -10.01 -8.95
N THR A 18 -0.64 -8.91 -8.23
CA THR A 18 -1.63 -7.93 -8.64
C THR A 18 -1.21 -7.22 -9.93
N LEU A 19 0.07 -6.85 -10.05
CA LEU A 19 0.60 -6.24 -11.27
C LEU A 19 0.51 -7.18 -12.48
N CYS A 20 0.84 -8.47 -12.33
CA CYS A 20 0.64 -9.45 -13.40
C CYS A 20 -0.82 -9.52 -13.85
N LYS A 21 -1.76 -9.60 -12.91
CA LYS A 21 -3.20 -9.66 -13.22
C LYS A 21 -3.68 -8.41 -13.95
N ILE A 22 -3.26 -7.23 -13.48
CA ILE A 22 -3.69 -5.97 -14.09
C ILE A 22 -3.10 -5.76 -15.49
N LEU A 23 -1.84 -6.13 -15.71
CA LEU A 23 -1.22 -6.13 -17.04
C LEU A 23 -2.04 -7.00 -18.01
N LYS A 24 -2.31 -8.26 -17.62
CA LYS A 24 -3.08 -9.21 -18.43
C LYS A 24 -4.50 -8.71 -18.70
N SER A 25 -5.18 -8.10 -17.75
CA SER A 25 -6.53 -7.54 -17.95
C SER A 25 -6.59 -6.43 -18.99
N LYS A 26 -5.45 -5.78 -19.25
CA LYS A 26 -5.29 -4.75 -20.30
C LYS A 26 -4.68 -5.33 -21.60
N GLY A 27 -4.56 -6.66 -21.70
CA GLY A 27 -3.97 -7.33 -22.88
C GLY A 27 -2.45 -7.21 -22.98
N ILE A 28 -1.78 -6.87 -21.88
CA ILE A 28 -0.32 -6.76 -21.80
C ILE A 28 0.20 -8.01 -21.09
N GLU A 29 0.84 -8.91 -21.83
CA GLU A 29 1.47 -10.09 -21.23
C GLU A 29 2.82 -9.68 -20.59
N PRO A 30 3.06 -10.02 -19.30
CA PRO A 30 4.40 -9.88 -18.72
C PRO A 30 5.42 -10.65 -19.55
N TYR A 31 6.52 -10.00 -19.94
CA TYR A 31 7.58 -10.65 -20.71
C TYR A 31 8.24 -11.81 -19.94
N CYS A 32 8.46 -11.59 -18.65
CA CYS A 32 8.82 -12.64 -17.70
C CYS A 32 8.54 -12.19 -16.25
N VAL A 33 8.44 -13.18 -15.35
CA VAL A 33 8.40 -12.94 -13.91
C VAL A 33 9.58 -13.66 -13.27
N LEU A 34 10.49 -12.91 -12.64
CA LEU A 34 11.66 -13.50 -11.98
C LEU A 34 11.29 -13.92 -10.55
N VAL A 35 11.44 -15.23 -10.26
CA VAL A 35 11.19 -15.82 -8.95
C VAL A 35 12.29 -16.81 -8.61
N ARG A 36 13.16 -16.50 -7.64
CA ARG A 36 14.30 -17.36 -7.27
C ARG A 36 13.91 -18.65 -6.52
N ASN A 37 12.80 -18.65 -5.81
CA ASN A 37 12.33 -19.82 -5.08
C ASN A 37 11.48 -20.72 -5.98
N THR A 38 11.90 -21.95 -6.19
CA THR A 38 11.31 -22.91 -7.14
C THR A 38 9.83 -23.22 -6.85
N GLU A 39 9.47 -23.43 -5.58
CA GLU A 39 8.07 -23.72 -5.21
C GLU A 39 7.15 -22.52 -5.50
N LYS A 40 7.64 -21.31 -5.18
CA LYS A 40 6.91 -20.06 -5.50
C LYS A 40 6.86 -19.82 -7.01
N ALA A 41 7.90 -20.18 -7.75
CA ALA A 41 7.95 -20.05 -9.21
C ALA A 41 6.88 -20.90 -9.87
N GLN A 42 6.79 -22.19 -9.51
CA GLN A 42 5.75 -23.07 -10.02
C GLN A 42 4.35 -22.53 -9.72
N LYS A 43 4.12 -22.07 -8.47
CA LYS A 43 2.84 -21.50 -8.09
C LYS A 43 2.48 -20.24 -8.88
N VAL A 44 3.44 -19.34 -9.13
CA VAL A 44 3.21 -18.13 -9.96
C VAL A 44 2.84 -18.51 -11.37
N HIS A 45 3.54 -19.50 -11.96
CA HIS A 45 3.22 -20.03 -13.29
C HIS A 45 1.80 -20.60 -13.34
N ASP A 46 1.45 -21.48 -12.40
CA ASP A 46 0.14 -22.16 -12.38
C ASP A 46 -1.01 -21.17 -12.14
N ASP A 47 -0.83 -20.21 -11.22
CA ASP A 47 -1.89 -19.25 -10.87
C ASP A 47 -2.09 -18.16 -11.95
N LEU A 48 -1.05 -17.75 -12.67
CA LEU A 48 -1.07 -16.59 -13.54
C LEU A 48 -0.86 -16.90 -15.03
N GLY A 49 -0.37 -18.11 -15.37
CA GLY A 49 -0.06 -18.49 -16.72
C GLY A 49 1.00 -17.59 -17.38
N VAL A 50 1.99 -17.11 -16.60
CA VAL A 50 3.06 -16.25 -17.07
C VAL A 50 4.36 -17.04 -17.20
N ASP A 51 5.30 -16.53 -18.01
CA ASP A 51 6.63 -17.11 -18.11
C ASP A 51 7.47 -16.73 -16.88
N VAL A 52 7.90 -17.77 -16.13
CA VAL A 52 8.66 -17.58 -14.88
C VAL A 52 10.10 -18.01 -15.07
N VAL A 53 11.02 -17.13 -14.70
CA VAL A 53 12.47 -17.33 -14.81
C VAL A 53 13.14 -17.28 -13.45
N SER A 54 14.30 -17.93 -13.32
CA SER A 54 15.10 -17.99 -12.09
C SER A 54 16.34 -17.09 -12.09
N ASP A 55 16.74 -16.59 -13.26
CA ASP A 55 17.92 -15.78 -13.49
C ASP A 55 17.55 -14.44 -14.14
N TYR A 56 18.54 -13.53 -14.21
CA TYR A 56 18.33 -12.18 -14.73
C TYR A 56 18.51 -12.04 -16.25
N GLU A 57 18.98 -13.06 -16.97
CA GLU A 57 19.31 -12.95 -18.39
C GLU A 57 18.11 -12.42 -19.19
N LYS A 58 16.95 -13.04 -18.98
CA LYS A 58 15.72 -12.62 -19.67
C LYS A 58 15.21 -11.25 -19.19
N VAL A 59 15.41 -10.91 -17.91
CA VAL A 59 15.05 -9.58 -17.38
C VAL A 59 15.83 -8.49 -18.07
N LEU A 60 17.14 -8.72 -18.36
CA LEU A 60 18.00 -7.74 -19.02
C LEU A 60 17.57 -7.42 -20.47
N GLU A 61 16.73 -8.25 -21.09
CA GLU A 61 16.14 -8.01 -22.40
C GLU A 61 14.87 -7.16 -22.37
N SER A 62 14.35 -6.83 -21.18
CA SER A 62 13.10 -6.07 -21.07
C SER A 62 13.33 -4.57 -21.21
N ASP A 63 12.26 -3.81 -21.49
CA ASP A 63 12.27 -2.35 -21.56
C ASP A 63 11.97 -1.70 -20.20
N LEU A 64 11.18 -2.41 -19.38
CA LEU A 64 10.80 -2.01 -18.03
C LEU A 64 10.96 -3.21 -17.09
N ALA A 65 11.72 -3.05 -16.01
CA ALA A 65 11.82 -4.01 -14.92
C ALA A 65 11.18 -3.45 -13.64
N ILE A 66 10.14 -4.11 -13.12
CA ILE A 66 9.40 -3.70 -11.93
C ILE A 66 9.81 -4.60 -10.75
N ILE A 67 10.54 -4.04 -9.79
CA ILE A 67 10.99 -4.73 -8.59
C ILE A 67 9.87 -4.70 -7.54
N SER A 68 9.28 -5.86 -7.28
CA SER A 68 8.20 -6.10 -6.30
C SER A 68 8.58 -7.16 -5.28
N VAL A 69 9.72 -6.96 -4.64
CA VAL A 69 10.25 -7.80 -3.56
C VAL A 69 10.07 -7.13 -2.19
N ASN A 70 10.46 -7.78 -1.11
CA ASN A 70 10.56 -7.14 0.20
C ASN A 70 11.55 -5.97 0.14
N ASP A 71 11.27 -4.91 0.85
CA ASP A 71 12.04 -3.67 0.86
C ASP A 71 13.54 -3.86 1.07
N ASP A 72 13.92 -4.77 1.98
CA ASP A 72 15.33 -5.05 2.28
C ASP A 72 16.08 -5.79 1.16
N ALA A 73 15.35 -6.41 0.23
CA ALA A 73 15.94 -7.12 -0.90
C ALA A 73 16.13 -6.22 -2.14
N ILE A 74 15.61 -4.99 -2.17
CA ILE A 74 15.67 -4.10 -3.34
C ILE A 74 17.13 -3.80 -3.73
N SER A 75 17.98 -3.48 -2.76
CA SER A 75 19.40 -3.17 -3.00
C SER A 75 20.16 -4.37 -3.55
N GLU A 76 19.87 -5.58 -3.10
CA GLU A 76 20.46 -6.81 -3.63
C GLU A 76 20.06 -7.01 -5.10
N VAL A 77 18.76 -6.91 -5.39
CA VAL A 77 18.23 -7.03 -6.76
C VAL A 77 18.87 -6.00 -7.69
N ALA A 78 19.04 -4.76 -7.24
CA ALA A 78 19.67 -3.70 -8.02
C ALA A 78 21.10 -4.03 -8.45
N THR A 79 21.85 -4.86 -7.70
CA THR A 79 23.20 -5.27 -8.07
C THR A 79 23.26 -6.13 -9.34
N HIS A 80 22.17 -6.82 -9.66
CA HIS A 80 22.06 -7.66 -10.86
C HIS A 80 21.62 -6.86 -12.11
N LEU A 81 21.25 -5.58 -11.95
CA LEU A 81 20.72 -4.73 -13.02
C LEU A 81 21.67 -3.57 -13.39
N VAL A 82 22.95 -3.66 -13.04
CA VAL A 82 23.96 -2.58 -13.30
C VAL A 82 24.07 -2.23 -14.77
N ASP A 83 24.06 -3.23 -15.66
CA ASP A 83 24.19 -3.05 -17.11
C ASP A 83 22.82 -2.98 -17.82
N TYR A 84 21.73 -2.93 -17.08
CA TYR A 84 20.39 -2.87 -17.64
C TYR A 84 20.16 -1.56 -18.39
N LYS A 85 19.65 -1.67 -19.62
CA LYS A 85 19.43 -0.52 -20.51
C LYS A 85 18.01 0.02 -20.49
N GLY A 86 17.06 -0.78 -20.00
CA GLY A 86 15.67 -0.36 -19.79
C GLY A 86 15.51 0.51 -18.55
N LEU A 87 14.28 0.87 -18.25
CA LEU A 87 13.91 1.56 -17.01
C LEU A 87 13.70 0.54 -15.89
N VAL A 88 14.40 0.70 -14.76
CA VAL A 88 14.14 -0.11 -13.56
C VAL A 88 13.39 0.71 -12.53
N VAL A 89 12.31 0.16 -11.99
CA VAL A 89 11.50 0.80 -10.93
C VAL A 89 11.25 -0.16 -9.78
N HIS A 90 11.11 0.36 -8.56
CA HIS A 90 10.62 -0.43 -7.43
C HIS A 90 9.22 0.02 -6.98
N THR A 91 8.55 -0.85 -6.23
CA THR A 91 7.18 -0.62 -5.74
C THR A 91 7.12 -0.31 -4.24
N SER A 92 8.24 0.06 -3.62
CA SER A 92 8.29 0.40 -2.19
C SER A 92 7.73 1.80 -1.89
N GLY A 93 6.92 1.89 -0.84
CA GLY A 93 6.43 3.18 -0.32
C GLY A 93 7.47 3.95 0.51
N THR A 94 8.54 3.27 1.00
CA THR A 94 9.48 3.85 1.95
C THR A 94 10.91 3.96 1.47
N LYS A 95 11.35 3.05 0.58
CA LYS A 95 12.74 3.02 0.13
C LYS A 95 13.02 4.12 -0.89
N PRO A 96 14.20 4.78 -0.81
CA PRO A 96 14.55 5.82 -1.76
C PRO A 96 14.81 5.25 -3.16
N SER A 97 14.47 6.03 -4.19
CA SER A 97 14.67 5.67 -5.59
C SER A 97 16.15 5.43 -5.94
N GLU A 98 17.06 6.15 -5.25
CA GLU A 98 18.50 6.05 -5.43
C GLU A 98 19.09 4.68 -5.10
N LEU A 99 18.38 3.78 -4.44
CA LEU A 99 18.82 2.38 -4.31
C LEU A 99 19.03 1.72 -5.68
N LEU A 100 18.41 2.27 -6.73
CA LEU A 100 18.50 1.77 -8.10
C LEU A 100 19.51 2.55 -8.96
N ASN A 101 20.27 3.50 -8.40
CA ASN A 101 21.18 4.40 -9.14
C ASN A 101 22.37 3.70 -9.82
N ARG A 102 22.55 2.40 -9.63
CA ARG A 102 23.49 1.57 -10.38
C ARG A 102 23.06 1.39 -11.84
N SER A 103 21.76 1.49 -12.12
CA SER A 103 21.19 1.56 -13.46
C SER A 103 21.14 3.01 -13.94
N MET A 104 21.33 3.25 -15.23
CA MET A 104 21.29 4.61 -15.79
C MET A 104 19.89 5.23 -15.74
N ARG A 105 18.84 4.39 -15.86
CA ARG A 105 17.43 4.77 -15.90
C ARG A 105 16.72 4.07 -14.75
N TYR A 106 16.28 4.83 -13.77
CA TYR A 106 15.64 4.27 -12.58
C TYR A 106 14.52 5.16 -12.05
N GLY A 107 13.65 4.54 -11.24
CA GLY A 107 12.53 5.25 -10.66
C GLY A 107 11.68 4.42 -9.68
N VAL A 108 10.46 4.86 -9.52
CA VAL A 108 9.45 4.25 -8.63
C VAL A 108 8.12 4.14 -9.36
N PHE A 109 7.45 3.03 -9.15
CA PHE A 109 6.07 2.78 -9.55
C PHE A 109 5.30 2.24 -8.35
N TYR A 110 4.71 3.12 -7.55
CA TYR A 110 4.08 2.76 -6.29
C TYR A 110 2.56 2.86 -6.34
N PRO A 111 1.85 1.74 -6.44
CA PRO A 111 0.39 1.72 -6.29
C PRO A 111 -0.01 1.92 -4.83
N LEU A 112 -0.74 2.99 -4.53
CA LEU A 112 -1.20 3.30 -3.18
C LEU A 112 -2.47 2.50 -2.85
N GLN A 113 -2.30 1.23 -2.51
CA GLN A 113 -3.41 0.33 -2.20
C GLN A 113 -2.96 -0.85 -1.35
N THR A 114 -3.88 -1.41 -0.57
CA THR A 114 -3.72 -2.72 0.06
C THR A 114 -3.97 -3.82 -0.96
N MET A 115 -3.02 -4.75 -1.13
CA MET A 115 -3.08 -5.80 -2.14
C MET A 115 -3.04 -7.18 -1.50
N SER A 116 -3.83 -8.10 -2.04
CA SER A 116 -3.78 -9.51 -1.68
C SER A 116 -3.92 -10.37 -2.93
N LYS A 117 -3.28 -11.55 -2.95
CA LYS A 117 -3.31 -12.47 -4.10
C LYS A 117 -4.72 -12.99 -4.41
N THR A 118 -5.56 -13.06 -3.39
CA THR A 118 -6.90 -13.69 -3.45
C THR A 118 -8.02 -12.69 -3.78
N ARG A 119 -7.75 -11.38 -3.73
CA ARG A 119 -8.76 -10.37 -4.00
C ARG A 119 -8.43 -9.62 -5.30
N GLU A 120 -9.36 -9.60 -6.21
CA GLU A 120 -9.30 -8.73 -7.38
C GLU A 120 -9.71 -7.30 -7.00
N ILE A 121 -8.95 -6.35 -7.49
CA ILE A 121 -9.20 -4.93 -7.30
C ILE A 121 -9.13 -4.23 -8.66
N SER A 122 -10.06 -3.30 -8.92
CA SER A 122 -9.93 -2.38 -10.05
C SER A 122 -8.84 -1.36 -9.75
N PHE A 123 -8.00 -1.07 -10.73
CA PHE A 123 -6.98 -0.04 -10.64
C PHE A 123 -7.46 1.34 -11.07
N ASP A 124 -8.64 1.46 -11.66
CA ASP A 124 -9.12 2.70 -12.28
C ASP A 124 -9.04 3.94 -11.35
N GLU A 125 -9.28 3.74 -10.05
CA GLU A 125 -9.26 4.79 -9.04
C GLU A 125 -8.07 4.70 -8.06
N ILE A 126 -7.15 3.73 -8.24
CA ILE A 126 -5.98 3.58 -7.38
C ILE A 126 -4.93 4.62 -7.75
N PRO A 127 -4.50 5.49 -6.82
CA PRO A 127 -3.39 6.38 -7.09
C PRO A 127 -2.12 5.59 -7.42
N LEU A 128 -1.53 5.87 -8.58
CA LEU A 128 -0.22 5.37 -8.99
C LEU A 128 0.79 6.51 -8.83
N LEU A 129 1.64 6.40 -7.82
CA LEU A 129 2.68 7.39 -7.55
C LEU A 129 3.93 6.98 -8.31
N ILE A 130 4.41 7.89 -9.18
CA ILE A 130 5.53 7.62 -10.07
C ILE A 130 6.66 8.61 -9.84
N TYR A 131 7.88 8.13 -10.06
CA TYR A 131 9.11 8.91 -10.12
C TYR A 131 10.06 8.28 -11.11
N ALA A 132 10.85 9.09 -11.81
CA ALA A 132 12.02 8.63 -12.53
C ALA A 132 13.13 9.70 -12.52
N ASN A 133 14.37 9.28 -12.70
CA ASN A 133 15.55 10.15 -12.63
C ASN A 133 15.76 11.02 -13.87
N SER A 134 14.91 10.89 -14.90
CA SER A 134 14.90 11.77 -16.06
C SER A 134 13.49 12.19 -16.45
N PRO A 135 13.29 13.40 -17.05
CA PRO A 135 11.96 13.83 -17.51
C PRO A 135 11.35 12.90 -18.55
N ASP A 136 12.15 12.38 -19.48
CA ASP A 136 11.69 11.45 -20.52
C ASP A 136 11.14 10.16 -19.92
N ASP A 137 11.81 9.64 -18.89
CA ASP A 137 11.36 8.43 -18.18
C ASP A 137 10.12 8.70 -17.32
N VAL A 138 9.97 9.90 -16.75
CA VAL A 138 8.73 10.31 -16.07
C VAL A 138 7.56 10.30 -17.04
N GLU A 139 7.75 10.87 -18.25
CA GLU A 139 6.72 10.88 -19.28
C GLU A 139 6.34 9.46 -19.73
N MET A 140 7.33 8.62 -20.01
CA MET A 140 7.11 7.21 -20.39
C MET A 140 6.37 6.44 -19.30
N LEU A 141 6.80 6.58 -18.04
CA LEU A 141 6.20 5.88 -16.89
C LEU A 141 4.78 6.40 -16.61
N SER A 142 4.54 7.71 -16.76
CA SER A 142 3.22 8.30 -16.66
C SER A 142 2.27 7.77 -17.74
N HIS A 143 2.73 7.70 -18.98
CA HIS A 143 1.94 7.14 -20.07
C HIS A 143 1.59 5.68 -19.85
N PHE A 144 2.54 4.89 -19.35
CA PHE A 144 2.31 3.51 -18.95
C PHE A 144 1.30 3.39 -17.81
N ALA A 145 1.47 4.16 -16.73
CA ALA A 145 0.59 4.14 -15.56
C ALA A 145 -0.86 4.51 -15.90
N LYS A 146 -1.07 5.46 -16.81
CA LYS A 146 -2.40 5.90 -17.30
C LYS A 146 -3.20 4.82 -18.03
N GLN A 147 -2.57 3.72 -18.45
CA GLN A 147 -3.29 2.59 -19.01
C GLN A 147 -4.07 1.80 -17.92
N PHE A 148 -3.71 1.99 -16.67
CA PHE A 148 -4.27 1.24 -15.53
C PHE A 148 -5.13 2.11 -14.62
N SER A 149 -4.75 3.37 -14.41
CA SER A 149 -5.42 4.27 -13.47
C SER A 149 -5.65 5.66 -14.05
N ASN A 150 -6.78 6.25 -13.65
CA ASN A 150 -7.10 7.66 -13.90
C ASN A 150 -6.36 8.62 -12.93
N LYS A 151 -5.68 8.07 -11.90
CA LYS A 151 -4.99 8.83 -10.84
C LYS A 151 -3.50 8.53 -10.88
N VAL A 152 -2.77 9.26 -11.70
CA VAL A 152 -1.31 9.12 -11.82
C VAL A 152 -0.66 10.42 -11.39
N GLU A 153 0.17 10.34 -10.34
CA GLU A 153 0.79 11.51 -9.72
C GLU A 153 2.31 11.36 -9.68
N PHE A 154 3.02 12.42 -10.05
CA PHE A 154 4.45 12.52 -9.77
C PHE A 154 4.66 12.69 -8.27
N CYS A 155 5.58 11.92 -7.70
CA CYS A 155 5.79 11.89 -6.26
C CYS A 155 7.27 11.60 -5.96
N ASP A 156 7.98 12.56 -5.41
CA ASP A 156 9.35 12.35 -4.97
C ASP A 156 9.44 11.42 -3.74
N ASP A 157 10.66 11.09 -3.34
CA ASP A 157 10.90 10.14 -2.25
C ASP A 157 10.35 10.61 -0.91
N ASP A 158 10.43 11.91 -0.61
CA ASP A 158 9.97 12.44 0.69
C ASP A 158 8.44 12.53 0.73
N GLN A 159 7.82 12.97 -0.36
CA GLN A 159 6.37 12.93 -0.52
C GLN A 159 5.84 11.50 -0.39
N ARG A 160 6.48 10.51 -1.05
CA ARG A 160 6.06 9.12 -1.00
C ARG A 160 6.16 8.53 0.40
N LYS A 161 7.24 8.81 1.14
CA LYS A 161 7.38 8.40 2.54
C LYS A 161 6.27 8.97 3.43
N ALA A 162 5.95 10.26 3.25
CA ALA A 162 4.87 10.91 4.00
C ALA A 162 3.50 10.28 3.67
N ILE A 163 3.22 10.04 2.39
CA ILE A 163 1.99 9.38 1.93
C ILE A 163 1.91 7.95 2.49
N HIS A 164 3.01 7.20 2.44
CA HIS A 164 3.04 5.84 2.99
C HIS A 164 2.78 5.82 4.50
N LEU A 165 3.40 6.74 5.26
CA LEU A 165 3.13 6.87 6.70
C LEU A 165 1.64 7.21 6.96
N ALA A 166 1.07 8.12 6.20
CA ALA A 166 -0.36 8.44 6.30
C ALA A 166 -1.23 7.22 5.97
N ALA A 167 -0.87 6.43 4.94
CA ALA A 167 -1.57 5.20 4.60
C ALA A 167 -1.54 4.14 5.71
N VAL A 168 -0.43 4.04 6.46
CA VAL A 168 -0.35 3.17 7.65
C VAL A 168 -1.40 3.59 8.69
N TYR A 169 -1.51 4.89 8.98
CA TYR A 169 -2.52 5.39 9.92
C TYR A 169 -3.94 5.10 9.46
N VAL A 170 -4.27 5.46 8.21
CA VAL A 170 -5.67 5.41 7.74
C VAL A 170 -6.12 4.03 7.26
N SER A 171 -5.20 3.11 7.02
CA SER A 171 -5.51 1.76 6.55
C SER A 171 -5.09 0.68 7.56
N ASN A 172 -3.79 0.58 7.86
CA ASN A 172 -3.29 -0.52 8.69
C ASN A 172 -3.80 -0.42 10.13
N PHE A 173 -3.70 0.77 10.75
CA PHE A 173 -4.19 0.95 12.12
C PHE A 173 -5.71 0.90 12.20
N THR A 174 -6.42 1.42 11.21
CA THR A 174 -7.88 1.26 11.14
C THR A 174 -8.28 -0.22 11.09
N ASN A 175 -7.55 -1.06 10.34
CA ASN A 175 -7.81 -2.49 10.32
C ASN A 175 -7.55 -3.16 11.67
N VAL A 176 -6.54 -2.72 12.43
CA VAL A 176 -6.31 -3.18 13.82
C VAL A 176 -7.48 -2.77 14.72
N MET A 177 -7.99 -1.53 14.62
CA MET A 177 -9.15 -1.08 15.40
C MET A 177 -10.41 -1.91 15.09
N LEU A 178 -10.62 -2.25 13.81
CA LEU A 178 -11.70 -3.17 13.42
C LEU A 178 -11.51 -4.56 14.03
N GLY A 179 -10.28 -5.07 14.11
CA GLY A 179 -9.96 -6.34 14.75
C GLY A 179 -10.24 -6.35 16.26
N ILE A 180 -9.88 -5.27 16.96
CA ILE A 180 -10.21 -5.09 18.39
C ILE A 180 -11.74 -5.06 18.59
N GLY A 181 -12.44 -4.29 17.75
CA GLY A 181 -13.91 -4.24 17.80
C GLY A 181 -14.55 -5.60 17.52
N ASP A 182 -14.05 -6.36 16.54
CA ASP A 182 -14.53 -7.71 16.23
C ASP A 182 -14.34 -8.68 17.42
N LYS A 183 -13.19 -8.61 18.11
CA LYS A 183 -12.91 -9.40 19.31
C LYS A 183 -13.93 -9.10 20.42
N LEU A 184 -14.12 -7.82 20.77
CA LEU A 184 -15.06 -7.39 21.79
C LEU A 184 -16.52 -7.81 21.49
N LEU A 185 -16.92 -7.73 20.23
CA LEU A 185 -18.25 -8.15 19.79
C LEU A 185 -18.42 -9.67 19.90
N LYS A 186 -17.44 -10.45 19.46
CA LYS A 186 -17.47 -11.92 19.54
C LYS A 186 -17.53 -12.45 20.97
N GLU A 187 -16.82 -11.83 21.90
CA GLU A 187 -16.87 -12.16 23.32
C GLU A 187 -18.29 -11.99 23.90
N ASN A 188 -19.13 -11.19 23.26
CA ASN A 188 -20.53 -10.96 23.62
C ASN A 188 -21.53 -11.61 22.63
N GLY A 189 -21.09 -12.56 21.80
CA GLY A 189 -21.96 -13.30 20.85
C GLY A 189 -22.48 -12.45 19.69
N LEU A 190 -21.80 -11.34 19.36
CA LEU A 190 -22.19 -10.39 18.32
C LEU A 190 -21.24 -10.46 17.10
N SER A 191 -21.68 -9.92 15.96
CA SER A 191 -20.92 -9.88 14.71
C SER A 191 -20.41 -8.48 14.40
N LEU A 192 -19.21 -8.39 13.80
CA LEU A 192 -18.65 -7.13 13.28
C LEU A 192 -19.55 -6.46 12.22
N ASP A 193 -20.44 -7.21 11.56
CA ASP A 193 -21.37 -6.64 10.58
C ASP A 193 -22.30 -5.57 11.18
N LEU A 194 -22.58 -5.61 12.49
CA LEU A 194 -23.31 -4.54 13.19
C LEU A 194 -22.60 -3.19 13.08
N MET A 195 -21.28 -3.17 12.99
CA MET A 195 -20.50 -1.94 12.91
C MET A 195 -20.37 -1.40 11.48
N ARG A 196 -20.72 -2.19 10.46
CA ARG A 196 -20.56 -1.78 9.05
C ARG A 196 -21.19 -0.42 8.73
N PRO A 197 -22.47 -0.15 9.07
CA PRO A 197 -23.08 1.16 8.77
C PRO A 197 -22.36 2.31 9.48
N LEU A 198 -21.97 2.10 10.75
CA LEU A 198 -21.26 3.10 11.55
C LEU A 198 -19.89 3.45 10.94
N VAL A 199 -19.12 2.43 10.58
CA VAL A 199 -17.79 2.62 9.99
C VAL A 199 -17.86 3.33 8.65
N MET A 200 -18.80 2.93 7.79
CA MET A 200 -18.97 3.55 6.47
C MET A 200 -19.43 5.01 6.57
N GLU A 201 -20.33 5.33 7.50
CA GLU A 201 -20.76 6.71 7.74
C GLU A 201 -19.61 7.57 8.29
N MET A 202 -18.82 7.05 9.23
CA MET A 202 -17.65 7.75 9.78
C MET A 202 -16.67 8.12 8.66
N ILE A 203 -16.33 7.17 7.78
CA ILE A 203 -15.41 7.40 6.66
C ILE A 203 -15.98 8.47 5.73
N LYS A 204 -17.23 8.30 5.27
CA LYS A 204 -17.89 9.25 4.36
C LYS A 204 -17.90 10.66 4.94
N LYS A 205 -18.38 10.82 6.17
CA LYS A 205 -18.44 12.09 6.88
C LYS A 205 -17.07 12.76 7.03
N SER A 206 -16.01 11.96 7.29
CA SER A 206 -14.65 12.50 7.43
C SER A 206 -14.12 13.13 6.14
N PHE A 207 -14.49 12.57 4.98
CA PHE A 207 -14.13 13.16 3.68
C PHE A 207 -15.00 14.37 3.30
N GLU A 208 -16.26 14.43 3.77
CA GLU A 208 -17.18 15.53 3.46
C GLU A 208 -16.92 16.79 4.29
N ILE A 209 -16.66 16.65 5.60
CA ILE A 209 -16.58 17.82 6.51
C ILE A 209 -15.25 17.94 7.27
N SER A 210 -14.27 17.13 6.99
CA SER A 210 -12.97 16.90 7.65
C SER A 210 -13.03 15.95 8.86
N PRO A 211 -11.93 15.18 9.12
CA PRO A 211 -11.83 14.27 10.27
C PRO A 211 -12.05 14.97 11.61
N GLU A 212 -11.56 16.19 11.75
CA GLU A 212 -11.68 16.97 12.99
C GLU A 212 -13.14 17.27 13.33
N LYS A 213 -13.94 17.72 12.33
CA LYS A 213 -15.36 18.05 12.51
C LYS A 213 -16.24 16.79 12.59
N ALA A 214 -15.78 15.69 12.00
CA ALA A 214 -16.50 14.41 12.02
C ALA A 214 -16.35 13.67 13.34
N LEU A 215 -15.29 13.96 14.13
CA LEU A 215 -14.98 13.28 15.37
C LEU A 215 -16.07 13.49 16.43
N THR A 216 -16.54 12.39 17.01
CA THR A 216 -17.54 12.33 18.09
C THR A 216 -17.05 11.37 19.18
N GLY A 217 -17.87 11.09 20.18
CA GLY A 217 -17.60 10.09 21.20
C GLY A 217 -17.30 10.68 22.58
N PRO A 218 -17.15 9.81 23.62
CA PRO A 218 -17.00 10.25 25.01
C PRO A 218 -15.74 11.11 25.22
N ALA A 219 -14.59 10.74 24.68
CA ALA A 219 -13.36 11.53 24.80
C ALA A 219 -13.53 12.96 24.22
N ARG A 220 -14.20 13.10 23.07
CA ARG A 220 -14.46 14.41 22.44
C ARG A 220 -15.38 15.30 23.29
N ARG A 221 -16.32 14.70 24.02
CA ARG A 221 -17.28 15.41 24.89
C ARG A 221 -16.82 15.58 26.34
N GLY A 222 -15.71 14.94 26.75
CA GLY A 222 -15.25 14.94 28.16
C GLY A 222 -16.13 14.07 29.07
N ASP A 223 -16.71 13.03 28.56
CA ASP A 223 -17.54 12.09 29.32
C ASP A 223 -16.66 11.07 30.05
N PHE A 224 -16.02 11.55 31.13
CA PHE A 224 -15.11 10.74 31.93
C PHE A 224 -15.77 9.56 32.63
N ALA A 225 -17.10 9.62 32.90
CA ALA A 225 -17.83 8.50 33.47
C ALA A 225 -17.84 7.30 32.51
N THR A 226 -18.24 7.53 31.25
CA THR A 226 -18.23 6.49 30.21
C THR A 226 -16.80 5.99 29.93
N ILE A 227 -15.79 6.88 29.91
CA ILE A 227 -14.39 6.49 29.73
C ILE A 227 -13.97 5.50 30.84
N GLY A 228 -14.23 5.82 32.11
CA GLY A 228 -13.87 4.95 33.23
C GLY A 228 -14.64 3.60 33.25
N GLU A 229 -15.83 3.54 32.68
CA GLU A 229 -16.53 2.27 32.46
C GLU A 229 -15.85 1.42 31.39
N HIS A 230 -15.45 2.03 30.28
CA HIS A 230 -14.72 1.33 29.22
C HIS A 230 -13.35 0.81 29.71
N GLU A 231 -12.63 1.59 30.51
CA GLU A 231 -11.37 1.15 31.12
C GLU A 231 -11.57 -0.10 32.00
N LYS A 232 -12.63 -0.14 32.80
CA LYS A 232 -12.98 -1.31 33.62
C LYS A 232 -13.31 -2.52 32.75
N MET A 233 -14.07 -2.34 31.68
CA MET A 233 -14.41 -3.42 30.74
C MET A 233 -13.17 -3.99 30.02
N LEU A 234 -12.13 -3.17 29.81
CA LEU A 234 -10.89 -3.57 29.17
C LEU A 234 -9.83 -4.08 30.16
N GLY A 235 -10.09 -4.06 31.46
CA GLY A 235 -9.11 -4.37 32.51
C GLY A 235 -8.38 -5.69 32.36
N ASP A 236 -9.02 -6.72 31.79
CA ASP A 236 -8.45 -8.03 31.52
C ASP A 236 -7.70 -8.09 30.16
N ASN A 237 -7.67 -6.99 29.39
CA ASN A 237 -7.05 -6.87 28.07
C ASN A 237 -6.05 -5.70 28.06
N PRO A 238 -4.85 -5.85 28.60
CA PRO A 238 -3.92 -4.74 28.86
C PRO A 238 -3.44 -4.03 27.59
N ASP A 239 -3.28 -4.74 26.47
CA ASP A 239 -2.83 -4.14 25.22
C ASP A 239 -3.93 -3.26 24.60
N GLU A 240 -5.17 -3.74 24.57
CA GLU A 240 -6.33 -2.98 24.10
C GLU A 240 -6.63 -1.78 25.02
N LEU A 241 -6.47 -1.95 26.32
CA LEU A 241 -6.59 -0.85 27.29
C LEU A 241 -5.54 0.24 27.03
N ALA A 242 -4.29 -0.13 26.81
CA ALA A 242 -3.22 0.82 26.50
C ALA A 242 -3.51 1.62 25.22
N ILE A 243 -3.97 0.95 24.16
CA ILE A 243 -4.39 1.60 22.91
C ILE A 243 -5.56 2.56 23.17
N TYR A 244 -6.57 2.12 23.93
CA TYR A 244 -7.73 2.92 24.26
C TYR A 244 -7.33 4.20 25.01
N MET A 245 -6.49 4.08 26.03
CA MET A 245 -6.02 5.22 26.84
C MET A 245 -5.22 6.21 25.99
N ILE A 246 -4.24 5.73 25.19
CA ILE A 246 -3.42 6.60 24.33
C ILE A 246 -4.28 7.42 23.35
N LEU A 247 -5.25 6.79 22.71
CA LEU A 247 -6.14 7.49 21.77
C LEU A 247 -7.11 8.44 22.50
N THR A 248 -7.61 8.06 23.67
CA THR A 248 -8.47 8.88 24.52
C THR A 248 -7.73 10.16 24.96
N ASP A 249 -6.53 10.03 25.49
CA ASP A 249 -5.70 11.15 25.92
C ASP A 249 -5.35 12.08 24.75
N TYR A 250 -4.99 11.51 23.61
CA TYR A 250 -4.74 12.30 22.40
C TYR A 250 -5.95 13.13 21.97
N ILE A 251 -7.16 12.55 22.03
CA ILE A 251 -8.40 13.26 21.68
C ILE A 251 -8.68 14.37 22.69
N ILE A 252 -8.57 14.10 23.98
CA ILE A 252 -8.81 15.07 25.03
C ILE A 252 -7.82 16.26 24.90
N GLU A 253 -6.54 15.97 24.76
CA GLU A 253 -5.50 17.00 24.64
C GLU A 253 -5.70 17.88 23.42
N LYS A 254 -5.97 17.28 22.28
CA LYS A 254 -6.06 18.02 21.01
C LYS A 254 -7.35 18.81 20.87
N TYR A 255 -8.48 18.27 21.35
CA TYR A 255 -9.80 18.82 21.00
C TYR A 255 -10.52 19.47 22.16
N GLN A 256 -10.22 19.16 23.44
CA GLN A 256 -10.86 19.81 24.57
C GLN A 256 -10.08 20.99 25.12
N LYS A 257 -8.72 20.94 25.12
CA LYS A 257 -7.90 22.06 25.61
C LYS A 257 -8.00 23.29 24.69
N ASN A 258 -8.24 23.07 23.40
CA ASN A 258 -8.35 24.15 22.39
C ASN A 258 -9.74 24.85 22.38
N GLU A 259 -10.79 24.28 23.01
CA GLU A 259 -12.10 24.93 23.10
C GLU A 259 -12.26 25.80 24.35
N LYS A 260 -11.26 25.83 25.23
CA LYS A 260 -11.23 26.67 26.46
C LYS A 260 -10.42 27.96 26.33
N LEU A 261 -9.93 28.25 25.13
CA LEU A 261 -9.28 29.53 24.76
C LEU A 261 -10.16 30.30 23.76
#